data_71dbe0d78cd073e7c92870962cd0987a
#
_entry.id   71dbe0d78cd073e7c92870962cd0987a
#
_cell.length_a   1.000
_cell.length_b   1.000
_cell.length_c   1.000
_cell.angle_alpha   90.00
_cell.angle_beta   90.00
_cell.angle_gamma   90.00
#
_symmetry.space_group_name_H-M   'P 1'
#
loop_
_entity.id
_entity.type
_entity.pdbx_description
1 polymer ?
#
loop_
_entity_poly.entity_id
_entity_poly.type
_entity_poly.pdbx_seq_one_letter_code
_entity_poly.pdbx_strand_id
1 'polypeptide(L)'
;MSRKLLLFGFEELPTILAAAAAAGPFGAEVVPVARQDYNKPLAVLAGLDDDTGTLLPFNGGPLGGRMVVFCGLEDQMDALLPALRQAGVGPDCLKAVLTSRNRSWNALRLHQELLRERQAMGGRT
;
A
#
# COMPACT_ATOMS: atom_id res chain seq x y z
N MET A 1 0.83 13.85 -12.67
CA MET A 1 1.41 12.82 -11.80
C MET A 1 0.29 11.89 -11.32
N SER A 2 0.47 10.61 -11.47
CA SER A 2 -0.56 9.65 -11.08
C SER A 2 -0.66 9.54 -9.55
N ARG A 3 -1.88 9.58 -9.05
CA ARG A 3 -2.18 9.35 -7.65
C ARG A 3 -2.72 7.93 -7.52
N LYS A 4 -2.08 7.13 -6.71
CA LYS A 4 -2.47 5.72 -6.57
C LYS A 4 -2.46 5.28 -5.13
N LEU A 5 -3.31 4.30 -4.85
CA LEU A 5 -3.42 3.65 -3.57
C LEU A 5 -3.16 2.17 -3.79
N LEU A 6 -1.97 1.70 -3.39
CA LEU A 6 -1.63 0.29 -3.55
C LEU A 6 -2.16 -0.49 -2.35
N LEU A 7 -2.97 -1.50 -2.60
CA LEU A 7 -3.58 -2.33 -1.56
C LEU A 7 -2.91 -3.69 -1.52
N PHE A 8 -2.37 -4.07 -0.37
CA PHE A 8 -1.72 -5.37 -0.15
C PHE A 8 -2.49 -6.15 0.91
N GLY A 9 -2.84 -7.38 0.61
CA GLY A 9 -3.56 -8.24 1.54
C GLY A 9 -5.05 -7.95 1.65
N PHE A 10 -5.60 -7.24 0.70
CA PHE A 10 -7.04 -6.97 0.61
C PHE A 10 -7.67 -8.04 -0.26
N GLU A 11 -8.38 -8.98 0.36
CA GLU A 11 -8.95 -10.12 -0.35
C GLU A 11 -10.45 -9.98 -0.57
N GLU A 12 -11.11 -9.09 0.17
CA GLU A 12 -12.55 -8.94 0.11
C GLU A 12 -12.93 -7.82 -0.86
N LEU A 13 -13.64 -8.17 -1.91
CA LEU A 13 -14.05 -7.21 -2.94
C LEU A 13 -14.85 -6.02 -2.38
N PRO A 14 -15.80 -6.21 -1.46
CA PRO A 14 -16.54 -5.06 -0.91
C PRO A 14 -15.63 -4.01 -0.25
N THR A 15 -14.59 -4.44 0.45
CA THR A 15 -13.64 -3.51 1.08
C THR A 15 -12.82 -2.78 0.02
N ILE A 16 -12.38 -3.49 -1.03
CA ILE A 16 -11.66 -2.88 -2.13
C ILE A 16 -12.50 -1.81 -2.83
N LEU A 17 -13.77 -2.13 -3.09
CA LEU A 17 -14.68 -1.19 -3.74
C LEU A 17 -14.97 0.02 -2.85
N ALA A 18 -15.11 -0.19 -1.54
CA ALA A 18 -15.32 0.91 -0.60
C ALA A 18 -14.11 1.83 -0.55
N ALA A 19 -12.90 1.26 -0.55
CA ALA A 19 -11.68 2.05 -0.58
C ALA A 19 -11.57 2.85 -1.88
N ALA A 20 -11.95 2.25 -3.01
CA ALA A 20 -11.94 2.94 -4.29
C ALA A 20 -12.92 4.12 -4.30
N ALA A 21 -14.10 3.93 -3.72
CA ALA A 21 -15.09 5.00 -3.62
C ALA A 21 -14.60 6.13 -2.73
N ALA A 22 -13.91 5.80 -1.63
CA ALA A 22 -13.35 6.81 -0.73
C ALA A 22 -12.20 7.57 -1.35
N ALA A 23 -11.37 6.91 -2.15
CA ALA A 23 -10.20 7.53 -2.76
C ALA A 23 -10.51 8.31 -4.04
N GLY A 24 -11.62 8.00 -4.71
CA GLY A 24 -11.99 8.64 -5.96
C GLY A 24 -12.04 10.16 -5.92
N PRO A 25 -12.69 10.78 -4.91
CA PRO A 25 -12.74 12.25 -4.81
C PRO A 25 -11.37 12.91 -4.70
N PHE A 26 -10.35 12.16 -4.30
CA PHE A 26 -8.98 12.66 -4.20
C PHE A 26 -8.18 12.42 -5.49
N GLY A 27 -8.83 11.89 -6.53
CA GLY A 27 -8.16 11.59 -7.79
C GLY A 27 -7.24 10.40 -7.73
N ALA A 28 -7.41 9.53 -6.75
CA ALA A 28 -6.54 8.37 -6.55
C ALA A 28 -7.16 7.12 -7.14
N GLU A 29 -6.35 6.38 -7.90
CA GLU A 29 -6.72 5.07 -8.43
C GLU A 29 -6.31 3.99 -7.43
N VAL A 30 -7.24 3.12 -7.08
CA VAL A 30 -6.96 2.00 -6.19
C VAL A 30 -6.42 0.83 -7.00
N VAL A 31 -5.27 0.30 -6.58
CA VAL A 31 -4.59 -0.81 -7.26
C VAL A 31 -4.44 -1.96 -6.27
N PRO A 32 -5.33 -2.95 -6.31
CA PRO A 32 -5.13 -4.16 -5.52
C PRO A 32 -3.94 -4.93 -6.09
N VAL A 33 -2.95 -5.23 -5.25
CA VAL A 33 -1.74 -5.90 -5.70
C VAL A 33 -1.87 -7.39 -5.43
N ALA A 34 -1.70 -8.19 -6.49
CA ALA A 34 -1.74 -9.63 -6.38
C ALA A 34 -0.52 -10.16 -5.63
N ARG A 35 -0.69 -11.28 -4.91
CA ARG A 35 0.41 -11.84 -4.12
C ARG A 35 1.63 -12.16 -4.98
N GLN A 36 1.42 -12.61 -6.21
CA GLN A 36 2.53 -12.95 -7.11
C GLN A 36 3.40 -11.74 -7.47
N ASP A 37 2.90 -10.52 -7.23
CA ASP A 37 3.62 -9.29 -7.54
C ASP A 37 4.31 -8.68 -6.31
N TYR A 38 4.30 -9.35 -5.17
CA TYR A 38 4.88 -8.81 -3.94
C TYR A 38 6.38 -8.62 -4.01
N ASN A 39 7.07 -9.26 -4.94
CA ASN A 39 8.52 -9.11 -5.11
C ASN A 39 8.91 -7.99 -6.08
N LYS A 40 7.93 -7.31 -6.68
CA LYS A 40 8.21 -6.21 -7.60
C LYS A 40 8.48 -4.93 -6.82
N PRO A 41 9.35 -4.03 -7.33
CA PRO A 41 9.56 -2.74 -6.70
C PRO A 41 8.26 -1.94 -6.61
N LEU A 42 8.12 -1.17 -5.54
CA LEU A 42 6.93 -0.36 -5.34
C LEU A 42 6.72 0.63 -6.49
N ALA A 43 7.79 1.21 -7.03
CA ALA A 43 7.70 2.13 -8.15
C ALA A 43 7.12 1.46 -9.39
N VAL A 44 7.40 0.18 -9.61
CA VAL A 44 6.81 -0.58 -10.72
C VAL A 44 5.30 -0.76 -10.48
N LEU A 45 4.91 -1.13 -9.26
CA LEU A 45 3.50 -1.33 -8.93
C LEU A 45 2.72 -0.02 -9.03
N ALA A 46 3.36 1.10 -8.74
CA ALA A 46 2.76 2.43 -8.84
C ALA A 46 2.73 2.97 -10.28
N GLY A 47 3.32 2.25 -11.23
CA GLY A 47 3.36 2.69 -12.63
C GLY A 47 4.39 3.77 -12.90
N LEU A 48 5.33 4.01 -11.99
CA LEU A 48 6.37 5.01 -12.15
C LEU A 48 7.58 4.48 -12.91
N ASP A 49 7.85 3.18 -12.79
CA ASP A 49 8.93 2.51 -13.50
C ASP A 49 8.37 1.36 -14.32
N ASP A 50 9.05 1.02 -15.41
CA ASP A 50 8.63 -0.08 -16.27
C ASP A 50 8.87 -1.42 -15.60
N ASP A 51 7.95 -2.36 -15.81
CA ASP A 51 8.12 -3.74 -15.38
C ASP A 51 8.97 -4.45 -16.43
N THR A 52 10.19 -4.78 -16.05
CA THR A 52 11.14 -5.43 -16.97
C THR A 52 10.78 -6.90 -17.26
N GLY A 53 9.90 -7.49 -16.43
CA GLY A 53 9.53 -8.89 -16.58
C GLY A 53 10.64 -9.88 -16.23
N THR A 54 11.70 -9.42 -15.57
CA THR A 54 12.85 -10.27 -15.25
C THR A 54 12.68 -11.05 -13.95
N LEU A 55 11.73 -10.66 -13.11
CA LEU A 55 11.49 -11.34 -11.84
C LEU A 55 10.49 -12.47 -12.01
N LEU A 56 10.80 -13.62 -11.40
CA LEU A 56 9.83 -14.70 -11.30
C LEU A 56 8.71 -14.27 -10.35
N PRO A 57 7.47 -14.78 -10.56
CA PRO A 57 6.38 -14.48 -9.66
C PRO A 57 6.70 -14.89 -8.22
N PHE A 58 6.28 -14.06 -7.26
CA PHE A 58 6.47 -14.39 -5.85
C PHE A 58 5.65 -15.63 -5.50
N ASN A 59 6.27 -16.58 -4.83
CA ASN A 59 5.67 -17.88 -4.51
C ASN A 59 5.48 -18.08 -3.01
N GLY A 60 5.63 -17.02 -2.23
CA GLY A 60 5.48 -17.10 -0.78
C GLY A 60 4.05 -16.88 -0.32
N GLY A 61 3.87 -16.88 0.99
CA GLY A 61 2.57 -16.69 1.61
C GLY A 61 2.16 -15.23 1.72
N PRO A 62 1.01 -14.96 2.39
CA PRO A 62 0.55 -13.59 2.61
C PRO A 62 1.48 -12.82 3.55
N LEU A 63 1.32 -11.49 3.55
CA LEU A 63 2.15 -10.62 4.38
C LEU A 63 1.87 -10.75 5.89
N GLY A 64 0.71 -11.27 6.24
CA GLY A 64 0.31 -11.36 7.65
C GLY A 64 -0.53 -10.18 8.10
N GLY A 65 -1.05 -9.39 7.18
CA GLY A 65 -1.90 -8.25 7.47
C GLY A 65 -2.08 -7.39 6.25
N ARG A 66 -2.94 -6.38 6.36
CA ARG A 66 -3.19 -5.45 5.27
C ARG A 66 -2.19 -4.30 5.30
N MET A 67 -1.84 -3.82 4.13
CA MET A 67 -0.93 -2.68 3.99
C MET A 67 -1.41 -1.80 2.84
N VAL A 68 -1.31 -0.49 3.02
CA VAL A 68 -1.68 0.49 2.00
C VAL A 68 -0.47 1.39 1.75
N VAL A 69 -0.16 1.62 0.47
CA VAL A 69 0.89 2.56 0.08
C VAL A 69 0.27 3.71 -0.70
N PHE A 70 0.50 4.92 -0.22
CA PHE A 70 -0.03 6.15 -0.81
C PHE A 70 0.99 6.74 -1.78
N CYS A 71 0.59 6.91 -3.03
CA CYS A 71 1.47 7.41 -4.09
C CYS A 71 0.95 8.74 -4.62
N GLY A 72 1.73 9.82 -4.45
CA GLY A 72 1.36 11.14 -4.93
C GLY A 72 0.23 11.79 -4.15
N LEU A 73 0.04 11.40 -2.89
CA LEU A 73 -1.09 11.84 -2.07
C LEU A 73 -0.65 12.54 -0.78
N GLU A 74 0.62 12.90 -0.65
CA GLU A 74 1.19 13.43 0.60
C GLU A 74 0.44 14.66 1.09
N ASP A 75 -0.03 15.51 0.19
CA ASP A 75 -0.72 16.75 0.52
C ASP A 75 -2.19 16.56 0.87
N GLN A 76 -2.71 15.33 0.76
CA GLN A 76 -4.12 15.04 0.97
C GLN A 76 -4.38 14.05 2.10
N MET A 77 -3.34 13.66 2.82
CA MET A 77 -3.45 12.59 3.82
C MET A 77 -4.43 12.96 4.94
N ASP A 78 -4.47 14.22 5.37
CA ASP A 78 -5.33 14.64 6.46
C ASP A 78 -6.82 14.40 6.17
N ALA A 79 -7.23 14.54 4.92
CA ALA A 79 -8.62 14.33 4.53
C ALA A 79 -8.85 12.87 4.08
N LEU A 80 -7.85 12.26 3.45
CA LEU A 80 -7.97 10.93 2.90
C LEU A 80 -8.03 9.84 3.97
N LEU A 81 -7.21 9.95 5.02
CA LEU A 81 -7.17 8.93 6.07
C LEU A 81 -8.52 8.73 6.77
N PRO A 82 -9.25 9.80 7.17
CA PRO A 82 -10.58 9.60 7.76
C PRO A 82 -11.56 8.95 6.77
N ALA A 83 -11.50 9.32 5.49
CA ALA A 83 -12.39 8.74 4.48
C ALA A 83 -12.13 7.24 4.32
N LEU A 84 -10.86 6.84 4.30
CA LEU A 84 -10.51 5.42 4.22
C LEU A 84 -10.92 4.65 5.47
N ARG A 85 -10.80 5.29 6.64
CA ARG A 85 -11.24 4.65 7.88
C ARG A 85 -12.72 4.32 7.85
N GLN A 86 -13.53 5.23 7.33
CA GLN A 86 -14.97 4.97 7.19
C GLN A 86 -15.24 3.86 6.17
N ALA A 87 -14.33 3.65 5.23
CA ALA A 87 -14.46 2.60 4.23
C ALA A 87 -13.95 1.24 4.71
N GLY A 88 -13.48 1.15 5.95
CA GLY A 88 -12.98 -0.11 6.51
C GLY A 88 -11.46 -0.24 6.52
N VAL A 89 -10.73 0.80 6.10
CA VAL A 89 -9.26 0.80 6.14
C VAL A 89 -8.84 1.54 7.41
N GLY A 90 -8.81 0.79 8.50
CA GLY A 90 -8.63 1.35 9.83
C GLY A 90 -7.21 1.24 10.37
N PRO A 91 -7.06 1.42 11.71
CA PRO A 91 -5.73 1.46 12.33
C PRO A 91 -5.00 0.12 12.34
N ASP A 92 -5.70 -0.99 12.11
CA ASP A 92 -5.08 -2.31 12.00
C ASP A 92 -4.32 -2.48 10.69
N CYS A 93 -4.55 -1.59 9.72
CA CYS A 93 -3.89 -1.63 8.42
C CYS A 93 -2.59 -0.81 8.48
N LEU A 94 -1.49 -1.41 8.05
CA LEU A 94 -0.23 -0.68 7.94
C LEU A 94 -0.31 0.30 6.79
N LYS A 95 0.27 1.49 6.99
CA LYS A 95 0.19 2.56 5.99
C LYS A 95 1.57 3.17 5.78
N ALA A 96 1.89 3.43 4.53
CA ALA A 96 3.15 4.09 4.16
C ALA A 96 2.93 5.01 2.97
N VAL A 97 3.79 6.01 2.86
CA VAL A 97 3.83 6.91 1.70
C VAL A 97 5.00 6.48 0.83
N LEU A 98 4.78 6.43 -0.49
CA LEU A 98 5.86 6.12 -1.42
C LEU A 98 6.84 7.29 -1.44
N THR A 99 8.12 6.99 -1.20
CA THR A 99 9.19 7.99 -1.12
C THR A 99 10.33 7.62 -2.06
N SER A 100 11.27 8.54 -2.26
CA SER A 100 12.48 8.25 -3.02
C SER A 100 13.31 7.14 -2.36
N ARG A 101 13.16 6.96 -1.05
CA ARG A 101 13.90 5.94 -0.32
C ARG A 101 13.31 4.53 -0.52
N ASN A 102 11.98 4.40 -0.43
CA ASN A 102 11.35 3.07 -0.45
C ASN A 102 10.84 2.64 -1.82
N ARG A 103 10.93 3.49 -2.84
CA ARG A 103 10.38 3.16 -4.15
C ARG A 103 11.02 1.93 -4.79
N SER A 104 12.26 1.62 -4.43
CA SER A 104 12.97 0.44 -4.94
C SER A 104 12.73 -0.80 -4.08
N TRP A 105 12.06 -0.67 -2.95
CA TRP A 105 11.73 -1.80 -2.07
C TRP A 105 10.55 -2.55 -2.62
N ASN A 106 10.45 -3.84 -2.28
CA ASN A 106 9.24 -4.61 -2.55
C ASN A 106 8.32 -4.60 -1.34
N ALA A 107 7.13 -5.19 -1.49
CA ALA A 107 6.13 -5.22 -0.43
C ALA A 107 6.64 -5.93 0.83
N LEU A 108 7.45 -6.97 0.66
CA LEU A 108 7.96 -7.76 1.79
C LEU A 108 8.85 -6.91 2.67
N ARG A 109 9.76 -6.16 2.07
CA ARG A 109 10.67 -5.30 2.82
C ARG A 109 9.92 -4.15 3.49
N LEU A 110 8.99 -3.52 2.77
CA LEU A 110 8.23 -2.42 3.34
C LEU A 110 7.41 -2.88 4.53
N HIS A 111 6.72 -4.00 4.39
CA HIS A 111 5.90 -4.56 5.46
C HIS A 111 6.74 -4.83 6.70
N GLN A 112 7.92 -5.43 6.51
CA GLN A 112 8.83 -5.74 7.61
C GLN A 112 9.31 -4.46 8.31
N GLU A 113 9.65 -3.42 7.55
CA GLU A 113 10.10 -2.15 8.12
C GLU A 113 8.97 -1.47 8.91
N LEU A 114 7.74 -1.51 8.40
CA LEU A 114 6.60 -0.91 9.09
C LEU A 114 6.29 -1.64 10.39
N LEU A 115 6.38 -2.96 10.39
CA LEU A 115 6.21 -3.74 11.62
C LEU A 115 7.28 -3.40 12.65
N ARG A 116 8.51 -3.23 12.20
CA ARG A 116 9.62 -2.86 13.09
C ARG A 116 9.38 -1.50 13.72
N GLU A 117 8.94 -0.52 12.93
CA GLU A 117 8.62 0.81 13.43
C GLU A 117 7.47 0.77 14.44
N ARG A 118 6.42 -0.01 14.14
CA ARG A 118 5.28 -0.15 15.04
C ARG A 118 5.70 -0.76 16.38
N GLN A 119 6.55 -1.78 16.36
CA GLN A 119 7.05 -2.41 17.60
C GLN A 119 7.88 -1.45 18.41
N ALA A 120 8.73 -0.66 17.74
CA ALA A 120 9.55 0.33 18.43
C ALA A 120 8.69 1.40 19.10
N MET A 121 7.63 1.85 18.45
CA MET A 121 6.71 2.84 19.02
C MET A 121 5.88 2.23 20.16
N GLY A 122 5.41 1.00 19.97
CA GLY A 122 4.65 0.30 21.00
C GLY A 122 5.45 0.06 22.29
N GLY A 123 6.75 -0.14 22.15
CA GLY A 123 7.62 -0.36 23.30
C GLY A 123 7.86 0.87 24.16
N ARG A 124 7.36 2.03 23.75
CA ARG A 124 7.54 3.29 24.48
C ARG A 124 6.38 3.61 25.41
N THR A 125 5.33 2.85 25.35
CA THR A 125 4.15 3.13 26.18
C THR A 125 4.17 2.41 27.52
#